data_e01997e836b4b0ddbb3766a984e3164e
#
_entry.id   e01997e836b4b0ddbb3766a984e3164e
#
_cell.length_a   1.000
_cell.length_b   1.000
_cell.length_c   1.000
_cell.angle_alpha   90.00
_cell.angle_beta   90.00
_cell.angle_gamma   90.00
#
_symmetry.space_group_name_H-M   'P 1'
#
loop_
_entity.id
_entity.type
_entity.pdbx_description
1 polymer ?
#
loop_
_entity_poly.entity_id
_entity_poly.type
_entity_poly.pdbx_seq_one_letter_code
_entity_poly.pdbx_strand_id
1 'polypeptide(L)'
;MTKNRKLKTAFIIGRWQPWHEGHKELFKAALERAERVAIGVRSTHATDEKNPFNFKEVCKFIDDDLKNEFSGKYEIIDLPNITNVIYGRDVGYKVEKISFEKDIESISATKVRKSMNITPVNNEVLSSERFKRNGHNGGVIWMTGLSASGKTTLAKKAERNLFDKGFNVMMLDGDNLRDGLNYNLGFSEADRHENIRRAAEVASLFAKSGYLVIAAFITPSSKDRILARNACKENFYEVYLSASLEKCESRDPKGLYKKARAGEIKDFTGIDSLYEQPNNSDLIVDTENLNENESLKIMLDFVSDKFPIHNL
;
A
#
# COMPACT_ATOMS: atom_id res chain seq x y z
N MET A 1 -6.79 -53.55 -16.74
CA MET A 1 -6.58 -52.65 -15.58
C MET A 1 -5.54 -51.61 -15.98
N THR A 2 -5.97 -50.46 -16.49
CA THR A 2 -5.10 -49.33 -16.84
C THR A 2 -4.66 -48.69 -15.53
N LYS A 3 -3.37 -48.87 -15.18
CA LYS A 3 -2.74 -48.10 -14.06
C LYS A 3 -2.94 -46.64 -14.34
N ASN A 4 -3.64 -45.93 -13.44
CA ASN A 4 -3.73 -44.47 -13.43
C ASN A 4 -2.30 -43.90 -13.27
N ARG A 5 -1.61 -43.69 -14.39
CA ARG A 5 -0.30 -43.04 -14.42
C ARG A 5 -0.55 -41.58 -14.13
N LYS A 6 -0.13 -41.08 -12.96
CA LYS A 6 -0.16 -39.62 -12.67
C LYS A 6 0.68 -38.90 -13.73
N LEU A 7 0.06 -38.00 -14.48
CA LEU A 7 0.73 -37.18 -15.44
C LEU A 7 1.80 -36.29 -14.75
N LYS A 8 2.99 -36.22 -15.36
CA LYS A 8 4.02 -35.31 -14.88
C LYS A 8 3.58 -33.88 -15.19
N THR A 9 3.61 -33.02 -14.17
CA THR A 9 3.19 -31.62 -14.29
C THR A 9 4.36 -30.70 -13.96
N ALA A 10 4.68 -29.77 -14.85
CA ALA A 10 5.58 -28.67 -14.56
C ALA A 10 4.77 -27.50 -14.01
N PHE A 11 5.38 -26.66 -13.22
CA PHE A 11 4.76 -25.47 -12.64
C PHE A 11 5.53 -24.23 -13.05
N ILE A 12 4.84 -23.26 -13.63
CA ILE A 12 5.38 -21.93 -13.94
C ILE A 12 4.58 -20.89 -13.16
N ILE A 13 5.26 -19.87 -12.65
CA ILE A 13 4.67 -18.85 -11.79
C ILE A 13 5.02 -17.44 -12.25
N GLY A 14 4.01 -16.56 -12.34
CA GLY A 14 4.22 -15.19 -12.73
C GLY A 14 3.00 -14.31 -12.47
N ARG A 15 3.13 -13.03 -12.80
CA ARG A 15 2.01 -12.07 -12.78
C ARG A 15 1.26 -12.01 -14.10
N TRP A 16 1.97 -12.33 -15.20
CA TRP A 16 1.44 -12.42 -16.57
C TRP A 16 0.65 -11.17 -16.99
N GLN A 17 1.24 -9.99 -16.86
CA GLN A 17 0.56 -8.68 -16.93
C GLN A 17 0.98 -7.81 -18.15
N PRO A 18 0.50 -8.06 -19.38
CA PRO A 18 -0.32 -9.20 -19.79
C PRO A 18 0.54 -10.42 -20.14
N TRP A 19 -0.15 -11.55 -20.45
CA TRP A 19 0.47 -12.69 -21.13
C TRP A 19 1.01 -12.26 -22.51
N HIS A 20 2.18 -12.78 -22.91
CA HIS A 20 2.82 -12.44 -24.18
C HIS A 20 3.73 -13.58 -24.67
N GLU A 21 4.27 -13.48 -25.88
CA GLU A 21 5.08 -14.53 -26.53
C GLU A 21 6.22 -15.05 -25.66
N GLY A 22 6.94 -14.20 -24.93
CA GLY A 22 7.98 -14.64 -23.99
C GLY A 22 7.44 -15.56 -22.87
N HIS A 23 6.19 -15.39 -22.47
CA HIS A 23 5.53 -16.28 -21.50
C HIS A 23 5.08 -17.59 -22.18
N LYS A 24 4.64 -17.53 -23.43
CA LYS A 24 4.32 -18.73 -24.23
C LYS A 24 5.54 -19.59 -24.44
N GLU A 25 6.70 -19.01 -24.71
CA GLU A 25 7.96 -19.75 -24.83
C GLU A 25 8.37 -20.41 -23.51
N LEU A 26 8.15 -19.74 -22.36
CA LEU A 26 8.35 -20.36 -21.04
C LEU A 26 7.39 -21.54 -20.83
N PHE A 27 6.13 -21.42 -21.24
CA PHE A 27 5.16 -22.50 -21.22
C PHE A 27 5.59 -23.68 -22.09
N LYS A 28 6.03 -23.45 -23.32
CA LYS A 28 6.54 -24.48 -24.25
C LYS A 28 7.74 -25.21 -23.64
N ALA A 29 8.71 -24.46 -23.10
CA ALA A 29 9.87 -25.04 -22.44
C ALA A 29 9.51 -25.87 -21.21
N ALA A 30 8.46 -25.50 -20.47
CA ALA A 30 7.93 -26.31 -19.36
C ALA A 30 7.23 -27.58 -19.88
N LEU A 31 6.51 -27.48 -21.00
CA LEU A 31 5.81 -28.63 -21.61
C LEU A 31 6.77 -29.68 -22.20
N GLU A 32 7.98 -29.27 -22.63
CA GLU A 32 9.05 -30.22 -23.01
C GLU A 32 9.52 -31.10 -21.84
N ARG A 33 9.35 -30.64 -20.60
CA ARG A 33 9.81 -31.32 -19.38
C ARG A 33 8.71 -32.12 -18.68
N ALA A 34 7.45 -31.90 -19.05
CA ALA A 34 6.30 -32.51 -18.42
C ALA A 34 5.15 -32.74 -19.40
N GLU A 35 4.17 -33.55 -19.03
CA GLU A 35 3.01 -33.89 -19.87
C GLU A 35 1.94 -32.78 -19.80
N ARG A 36 1.97 -31.96 -18.74
CA ARG A 36 1.09 -30.82 -18.48
C ARG A 36 1.84 -29.69 -17.78
N VAL A 37 1.29 -28.49 -17.87
CA VAL A 37 1.82 -27.33 -17.16
C VAL A 37 0.74 -26.69 -16.30
N ALA A 38 1.03 -26.49 -15.02
CA ALA A 38 0.24 -25.67 -14.14
C ALA A 38 0.77 -24.23 -14.21
N ILE A 39 -0.07 -23.29 -14.61
CA ILE A 39 0.26 -21.85 -14.77
C ILE A 39 -0.25 -21.12 -13.54
N GLY A 40 0.64 -20.83 -12.60
CA GLY A 40 0.33 -20.05 -11.40
C GLY A 40 0.25 -18.58 -11.69
N VAL A 41 -0.93 -17.99 -11.60
CA VAL A 41 -1.16 -16.54 -11.72
C VAL A 41 -1.09 -15.93 -10.33
N ARG A 42 -0.04 -15.13 -10.09
CA ARG A 42 0.10 -14.39 -8.83
C ARG A 42 -0.94 -13.28 -8.77
N SER A 43 -1.96 -13.48 -7.92
CA SER A 43 -2.97 -12.46 -7.66
C SER A 43 -2.37 -11.33 -6.81
N THR A 44 -2.44 -10.10 -7.33
CA THR A 44 -2.25 -8.88 -6.56
C THR A 44 -3.66 -8.37 -6.30
N HIS A 45 -4.16 -8.46 -5.10
CA HIS A 45 -5.58 -8.19 -4.73
C HIS A 45 -6.17 -6.85 -5.23
N ALA A 46 -5.38 -6.02 -5.91
CA ALA A 46 -5.80 -4.79 -6.59
C ALA A 46 -5.07 -4.65 -7.92
N THR A 47 -5.73 -4.06 -8.91
CA THR A 47 -5.09 -3.62 -10.15
C THR A 47 -4.29 -2.36 -9.89
N ASP A 48 -3.07 -2.29 -10.45
CA ASP A 48 -2.16 -1.15 -10.36
C ASP A 48 -1.47 -0.91 -11.72
N GLU A 49 -0.63 0.12 -11.82
CA GLU A 49 0.11 0.46 -13.05
C GLU A 49 0.98 -0.70 -13.59
N LYS A 50 1.47 -1.56 -12.71
CA LYS A 50 2.30 -2.72 -13.07
C LYS A 50 1.47 -3.97 -13.29
N ASN A 51 0.25 -4.01 -12.74
CA ASN A 51 -0.69 -5.12 -12.78
C ASN A 51 -2.09 -4.61 -13.16
N PRO A 52 -2.28 -4.11 -14.41
CA PRO A 52 -3.54 -3.48 -14.81
C PRO A 52 -4.69 -4.47 -15.02
N PHE A 53 -4.41 -5.76 -15.08
CA PHE A 53 -5.40 -6.80 -15.35
C PHE A 53 -5.72 -7.61 -14.10
N ASN A 54 -7.00 -7.86 -13.86
CA ASN A 54 -7.45 -8.77 -12.81
C ASN A 54 -7.23 -10.24 -13.21
N PHE A 55 -7.44 -11.16 -12.27
CA PHE A 55 -7.20 -12.60 -12.51
C PHE A 55 -7.98 -13.14 -13.70
N LYS A 56 -9.26 -12.76 -13.86
CA LYS A 56 -10.11 -13.26 -14.97
C LYS A 56 -9.62 -12.78 -16.33
N GLU A 57 -9.16 -11.54 -16.40
CA GLU A 57 -8.58 -10.97 -17.63
C GLU A 57 -7.27 -11.66 -18.00
N VAL A 58 -6.42 -11.93 -17.02
CA VAL A 58 -5.17 -12.68 -17.23
C VAL A 58 -5.47 -14.11 -17.70
N CYS A 59 -6.43 -14.80 -17.08
CA CYS A 59 -6.86 -16.13 -17.53
C CYS A 59 -7.32 -16.10 -18.99
N LYS A 60 -8.09 -15.08 -19.36
CA LYS A 60 -8.57 -14.93 -20.73
C LYS A 60 -7.42 -14.76 -21.72
N PHE A 61 -6.41 -13.95 -21.42
CA PHE A 61 -5.22 -13.80 -22.29
C PHE A 61 -4.47 -15.12 -22.48
N ILE A 62 -4.31 -15.89 -21.40
CA ILE A 62 -3.65 -17.20 -21.45
C ILE A 62 -4.47 -18.18 -22.29
N ASP A 63 -5.79 -18.27 -22.02
CA ASP A 63 -6.68 -19.18 -22.75
C ASP A 63 -6.76 -18.83 -24.25
N ASP A 64 -6.88 -17.54 -24.59
CA ASP A 64 -6.98 -17.09 -25.98
C ASP A 64 -5.73 -17.46 -26.79
N ASP A 65 -4.56 -17.49 -26.16
CA ASP A 65 -3.31 -17.84 -26.81
C ASP A 65 -3.06 -19.38 -26.86
N LEU A 66 -3.44 -20.10 -25.80
CA LEU A 66 -3.05 -21.50 -25.64
C LEU A 66 -4.13 -22.51 -26.03
N LYS A 67 -5.43 -22.17 -25.93
CA LYS A 67 -6.55 -23.14 -26.06
C LYS A 67 -6.59 -23.88 -27.40
N ASN A 68 -6.20 -23.25 -28.49
CA ASN A 68 -6.26 -23.83 -29.83
C ASN A 68 -5.14 -24.85 -30.08
N GLU A 69 -3.97 -24.64 -29.53
CA GLU A 69 -2.76 -25.42 -29.78
C GLU A 69 -2.49 -26.45 -28.66
N PHE A 70 -2.84 -26.08 -27.40
CA PHE A 70 -2.45 -26.84 -26.21
C PHE A 70 -3.64 -27.26 -25.34
N SER A 71 -4.81 -27.47 -25.93
CA SER A 71 -6.01 -27.91 -25.19
C SER A 71 -5.72 -29.13 -24.33
N GLY A 72 -6.11 -29.09 -23.06
CA GLY A 72 -5.90 -30.18 -22.09
C GLY A 72 -4.45 -30.35 -21.60
N LYS A 73 -3.52 -29.50 -22.04
CA LYS A 73 -2.11 -29.53 -21.62
C LYS A 73 -1.76 -28.54 -20.51
N TYR A 74 -2.68 -27.70 -20.09
CA TYR A 74 -2.45 -26.73 -19.03
C TYR A 74 -3.65 -26.62 -18.10
N GLU A 75 -3.39 -26.04 -16.95
CA GLU A 75 -4.39 -25.53 -16.00
C GLU A 75 -3.91 -24.21 -15.43
N ILE A 76 -4.84 -23.31 -15.14
CA ILE A 76 -4.53 -21.99 -14.57
C ILE A 76 -4.93 -22.00 -13.10
N ILE A 77 -3.99 -21.61 -12.22
CA ILE A 77 -4.16 -21.66 -10.78
C ILE A 77 -4.04 -20.23 -10.22
N ASP A 78 -5.03 -19.81 -9.44
CA ASP A 78 -4.94 -18.56 -8.66
C ASP A 78 -3.99 -18.77 -7.47
N LEU A 79 -3.01 -17.91 -7.37
CA LEU A 79 -2.02 -17.93 -6.30
C LEU A 79 -2.03 -16.63 -5.53
N PRO A 80 -1.88 -16.67 -4.19
CA PRO A 80 -1.66 -15.46 -3.42
C PRO A 80 -0.37 -14.76 -3.85
N ASN A 81 -0.15 -13.55 -3.38
CA ASN A 81 1.09 -12.81 -3.66
C ASN A 81 2.30 -13.50 -2.98
N ILE A 82 2.84 -14.52 -3.65
CA ILE A 82 3.99 -15.28 -3.17
C ILE A 82 5.27 -14.45 -3.28
N THR A 83 5.97 -14.30 -2.18
CA THR A 83 7.27 -13.63 -2.11
C THR A 83 8.43 -14.62 -2.07
N ASN A 84 8.23 -15.80 -1.49
CA ASN A 84 9.27 -16.80 -1.29
C ASN A 84 8.73 -18.20 -1.61
N VAL A 85 9.56 -19.04 -2.21
CA VAL A 85 9.34 -20.49 -2.32
C VAL A 85 10.35 -21.16 -1.40
N ILE A 86 9.88 -21.78 -0.32
CA ILE A 86 10.74 -22.39 0.70
C ILE A 86 10.39 -23.87 0.78
N TYR A 87 11.39 -24.75 0.73
CA TYR A 87 11.24 -26.18 0.92
C TYR A 87 12.32 -26.72 1.86
N GLY A 88 11.95 -27.66 2.75
CA GLY A 88 12.84 -28.15 3.82
C GLY A 88 13.60 -29.43 3.49
N ARG A 89 13.04 -30.30 2.64
CA ARG A 89 13.64 -31.57 2.18
C ARG A 89 13.50 -31.67 0.68
N ASP A 90 14.33 -32.50 0.04
CA ASP A 90 14.16 -32.83 -1.36
C ASP A 90 12.76 -33.48 -1.56
N VAL A 91 11.91 -32.81 -2.31
CA VAL A 91 10.52 -33.21 -2.55
C VAL A 91 10.34 -33.87 -3.91
N GLY A 92 11.45 -34.24 -4.58
CA GLY A 92 11.44 -34.96 -5.84
C GLY A 92 11.04 -34.11 -7.06
N TYR A 93 11.08 -32.77 -6.95
CA TYR A 93 10.98 -31.87 -8.10
C TYR A 93 12.23 -30.98 -8.21
N LYS A 94 12.50 -30.51 -9.42
CA LYS A 94 13.61 -29.60 -9.71
C LYS A 94 13.10 -28.16 -9.78
N VAL A 95 13.89 -27.24 -9.26
CA VAL A 95 13.70 -25.78 -9.50
C VAL A 95 14.71 -25.38 -10.57
N GLU A 96 14.22 -25.03 -11.75
CA GLU A 96 15.05 -24.68 -12.90
C GLU A 96 14.83 -23.23 -13.30
N LYS A 97 15.90 -22.49 -13.59
CA LYS A 97 15.85 -21.21 -14.26
C LYS A 97 16.07 -21.44 -15.74
N ILE A 98 15.12 -21.02 -16.57
CA ILE A 98 15.23 -21.08 -18.02
C ILE A 98 15.69 -19.71 -18.52
N SER A 99 16.71 -19.69 -19.36
CA SER A 99 17.17 -18.52 -20.09
C SER A 99 16.85 -18.69 -21.56
N PHE A 100 16.45 -17.62 -22.21
CA PHE A 100 16.08 -17.58 -23.62
C PHE A 100 17.07 -16.75 -24.42
N GLU A 101 16.98 -16.81 -25.74
CA GLU A 101 17.69 -15.92 -26.63
C GLU A 101 17.31 -14.46 -26.39
N LYS A 102 18.23 -13.54 -26.70
CA LYS A 102 18.08 -12.10 -26.42
C LYS A 102 16.78 -11.50 -26.97
N ASP A 103 16.30 -11.99 -28.10
CA ASP A 103 15.07 -11.51 -28.74
C ASP A 103 13.86 -11.80 -27.87
N ILE A 104 13.74 -13.02 -27.34
CA ILE A 104 12.67 -13.43 -26.41
C ILE A 104 12.80 -12.70 -25.06
N GLU A 105 14.02 -12.62 -24.53
CA GLU A 105 14.25 -11.88 -23.26
C GLU A 105 13.96 -10.37 -23.40
N SER A 106 14.03 -9.82 -24.60
CA SER A 106 13.72 -8.41 -24.87
C SER A 106 12.23 -8.10 -24.81
N ILE A 107 11.35 -9.11 -24.92
CA ILE A 107 9.91 -8.96 -24.81
C ILE A 107 9.58 -8.72 -23.34
N SER A 108 8.97 -7.59 -23.02
CA SER A 108 8.57 -7.26 -21.67
C SER A 108 7.11 -6.85 -21.60
N ALA A 109 6.43 -7.21 -20.53
CA ALA A 109 5.06 -6.81 -20.26
C ALA A 109 4.86 -5.29 -20.37
N THR A 110 5.88 -4.49 -20.03
CA THR A 110 5.85 -3.02 -20.19
C THR A 110 5.80 -2.60 -21.66
N LYS A 111 6.59 -3.23 -22.56
CA LYS A 111 6.55 -2.96 -23.99
C LYS A 111 5.20 -3.36 -24.59
N VAL A 112 4.68 -4.53 -24.18
CA VAL A 112 3.38 -5.02 -24.63
C VAL A 112 2.24 -4.10 -24.20
N ARG A 113 2.22 -3.65 -22.93
CA ARG A 113 1.24 -2.66 -22.47
C ARG A 113 1.27 -1.35 -23.26
N LYS A 114 2.48 -0.86 -23.60
CA LYS A 114 2.63 0.33 -24.45
C LYS A 114 2.02 0.12 -25.83
N SER A 115 2.22 -1.04 -26.47
CA SER A 115 1.64 -1.35 -27.78
C SER A 115 0.11 -1.50 -27.75
N MET A 116 -0.44 -1.88 -26.59
CA MET A 116 -1.88 -1.95 -26.36
C MET A 116 -2.51 -0.60 -25.98
N ASN A 117 -1.74 0.51 -26.00
CA ASN A 117 -2.14 1.82 -25.50
C ASN A 117 -2.60 1.80 -24.03
N ILE A 118 -2.20 0.78 -23.26
CA ILE A 118 -2.41 0.67 -21.82
C ILE A 118 -1.21 1.34 -21.15
N THR A 119 -1.09 2.63 -21.34
CA THR A 119 -0.14 3.46 -20.58
C THR A 119 -0.91 4.16 -19.49
N PRO A 120 -0.39 4.18 -18.25
CA PRO A 120 -0.91 5.12 -17.27
C PRO A 120 -0.90 6.50 -17.90
N VAL A 121 -1.95 7.27 -17.69
CA VAL A 121 -1.92 8.70 -18.05
C VAL A 121 -0.83 9.33 -17.18
N ASN A 122 0.35 9.48 -17.76
CA ASN A 122 1.41 10.23 -17.09
C ASN A 122 0.99 11.71 -17.09
N ASN A 123 1.03 12.33 -15.92
CA ASN A 123 0.87 13.76 -15.85
C ASN A 123 1.97 14.41 -16.69
N GLU A 124 1.60 15.36 -17.54
CA GLU A 124 2.57 16.14 -18.31
C GLU A 124 3.45 16.99 -17.39
N VAL A 125 2.91 17.37 -16.22
CA VAL A 125 3.67 18.12 -15.21
C VAL A 125 4.42 17.15 -14.31
N LEU A 126 5.75 17.21 -14.38
CA LEU A 126 6.64 16.34 -13.60
C LEU A 126 6.74 16.77 -12.13
N SER A 127 7.05 15.84 -11.24
CA SER A 127 7.29 16.13 -9.83
C SER A 127 8.43 17.14 -9.62
N SER A 128 9.46 17.11 -10.46
CA SER A 128 10.57 18.06 -10.42
C SER A 128 10.16 19.50 -10.79
N GLU A 129 9.16 19.67 -11.68
CA GLU A 129 8.62 20.99 -12.02
C GLU A 129 7.76 21.52 -10.88
N ARG A 130 6.99 20.64 -10.22
CA ARG A 130 6.23 20.99 -9.02
C ARG A 130 7.16 21.42 -7.89
N PHE A 131 8.25 20.67 -7.67
CA PHE A 131 9.29 21.02 -6.69
C PHE A 131 9.87 22.41 -6.97
N LYS A 132 10.30 22.68 -8.20
CA LYS A 132 10.81 23.99 -8.58
C LYS A 132 9.81 25.10 -8.29
N ARG A 133 8.54 24.91 -8.63
CA ARG A 133 7.48 25.90 -8.42
C ARG A 133 7.18 26.12 -6.93
N ASN A 134 7.16 25.06 -6.14
CA ASN A 134 6.74 25.08 -4.73
C ASN A 134 7.89 25.41 -3.78
N GLY A 135 9.15 25.25 -4.21
CA GLY A 135 10.33 25.36 -3.35
C GLY A 135 10.51 24.19 -2.38
N HIS A 136 9.64 23.18 -2.42
CA HIS A 136 9.71 22.00 -1.56
C HIS A 136 9.15 20.76 -2.25
N ASN A 137 9.55 19.57 -1.77
CA ASN A 137 8.98 18.30 -2.21
C ASN A 137 7.60 18.06 -1.60
N GLY A 138 6.74 17.36 -2.35
CA GLY A 138 5.55 16.76 -1.78
C GLY A 138 5.90 15.51 -0.95
N GLY A 139 5.06 15.21 0.03
CA GLY A 139 5.22 14.02 0.87
C GLY A 139 4.12 13.91 1.91
N VAL A 140 4.24 12.91 2.79
CA VAL A 140 3.21 12.59 3.79
C VAL A 140 3.84 12.46 5.17
N ILE A 141 3.31 13.20 6.11
CA ILE A 141 3.51 13.04 7.54
C ILE A 141 2.29 12.30 8.08
N TRP A 142 2.43 11.02 8.37
CA TRP A 142 1.36 10.17 8.84
C TRP A 142 1.39 10.06 10.37
N MET A 143 0.48 10.77 11.02
CA MET A 143 0.38 10.79 12.48
C MET A 143 -0.47 9.64 12.97
N THR A 144 0.05 8.87 13.93
CA THR A 144 -0.66 7.77 14.60
C THR A 144 -0.64 7.97 16.11
N GLY A 145 -1.59 7.37 16.83
CA GLY A 145 -1.72 7.45 18.28
C GLY A 145 -3.18 7.25 18.72
N LEU A 146 -3.39 7.01 20.00
CA LEU A 146 -4.71 6.83 20.61
C LEU A 146 -5.65 8.03 20.35
N SER A 147 -6.95 7.85 20.50
CA SER A 147 -7.88 8.97 20.59
C SER A 147 -7.41 9.92 21.71
N ALA A 148 -7.61 11.22 21.55
CA ALA A 148 -7.15 12.24 22.51
C ALA A 148 -5.62 12.31 22.77
N SER A 149 -4.77 11.62 21.98
CA SER A 149 -3.31 11.79 22.05
C SER A 149 -2.80 13.14 21.51
N GLY A 150 -3.66 14.00 20.98
CA GLY A 150 -3.30 15.34 20.51
C GLY A 150 -3.06 15.45 19.00
N LYS A 151 -3.29 14.40 18.19
CA LYS A 151 -3.06 14.39 16.74
C LYS A 151 -3.66 15.59 16.01
N THR A 152 -4.97 15.75 16.11
CA THR A 152 -5.69 16.84 15.42
C THR A 152 -5.22 18.23 15.86
N THR A 153 -4.93 18.41 17.15
CA THR A 153 -4.42 19.68 17.70
C THR A 153 -3.05 20.01 17.12
N LEU A 154 -2.13 19.04 17.16
CA LEU A 154 -0.77 19.21 16.63
C LEU A 154 -0.80 19.39 15.11
N ALA A 155 -1.61 18.60 14.39
CA ALA A 155 -1.75 18.70 12.94
C ALA A 155 -2.23 20.07 12.49
N LYS A 156 -3.27 20.64 13.13
CA LYS A 156 -3.79 22.00 12.85
C LYS A 156 -2.74 23.08 13.06
N LYS A 157 -2.01 23.01 14.19
CA LYS A 157 -0.95 23.97 14.48
C LYS A 157 0.22 23.86 13.51
N ALA A 158 0.61 22.63 13.16
CA ALA A 158 1.67 22.38 12.17
C ALA A 158 1.24 22.86 10.77
N GLU A 159 0.02 22.54 10.33
CA GLU A 159 -0.52 23.03 9.06
C GLU A 159 -0.45 24.55 8.98
N ARG A 160 -0.93 25.27 10.00
CA ARG A 160 -0.90 26.74 9.99
C ARG A 160 0.53 27.28 9.89
N ASN A 161 1.44 26.76 10.73
CA ASN A 161 2.84 27.20 10.73
C ASN A 161 3.57 26.92 9.41
N LEU A 162 3.32 25.77 8.81
CA LEU A 162 3.95 25.38 7.55
C LEU A 162 3.38 26.19 6.39
N PHE A 163 2.08 26.45 6.38
CA PHE A 163 1.46 27.33 5.40
C PHE A 163 2.07 28.75 5.46
N ASP A 164 2.23 29.31 6.66
CA ASP A 164 2.84 30.63 6.86
C ASP A 164 4.31 30.66 6.42
N LYS A 165 5.00 29.51 6.42
CA LYS A 165 6.35 29.34 5.90
C LYS A 165 6.41 29.11 4.38
N GLY A 166 5.27 29.09 3.69
CA GLY A 166 5.20 28.95 2.24
C GLY A 166 5.05 27.50 1.72
N PHE A 167 4.79 26.54 2.60
CA PHE A 167 4.48 25.17 2.13
C PHE A 167 3.09 25.08 1.50
N ASN A 168 2.98 24.36 0.39
CA ASN A 168 1.71 23.82 -0.05
C ASN A 168 1.36 22.65 0.87
N VAL A 169 0.63 22.92 1.93
CA VAL A 169 0.29 21.93 2.95
C VAL A 169 -1.20 21.59 2.92
N MET A 170 -1.54 20.33 3.22
CA MET A 170 -2.93 19.85 3.33
C MET A 170 -3.07 18.90 4.51
N MET A 171 -4.00 19.19 5.40
CA MET A 171 -4.35 18.31 6.50
C MET A 171 -5.47 17.35 6.10
N LEU A 172 -5.27 16.06 6.37
CA LEU A 172 -6.29 15.01 6.30
C LEU A 172 -6.56 14.51 7.72
N ASP A 173 -7.79 14.67 8.18
CA ASP A 173 -8.22 14.22 9.51
C ASP A 173 -9.25 13.10 9.38
N GLY A 174 -9.17 12.12 10.29
CA GLY A 174 -10.02 10.93 10.26
C GLY A 174 -11.51 11.24 10.37
N ASP A 175 -11.88 12.21 11.18
CA ASP A 175 -13.30 12.60 11.35
C ASP A 175 -13.82 13.27 10.06
N ASN A 176 -13.06 14.22 9.50
CA ASN A 176 -13.47 14.93 8.28
C ASN A 176 -13.65 13.97 7.09
N LEU A 177 -12.77 12.97 6.96
CA LEU A 177 -12.94 11.99 5.88
C LEU A 177 -14.17 11.09 6.08
N ARG A 178 -14.56 10.83 7.33
CA ARG A 178 -15.77 10.07 7.64
C ARG A 178 -17.06 10.84 7.36
N ASP A 179 -17.03 12.16 7.46
CA ASP A 179 -18.17 13.00 7.09
C ASP A 179 -18.39 13.07 5.57
N GLY A 180 -17.36 12.76 4.76
CA GLY A 180 -17.39 12.84 3.31
C GLY A 180 -17.03 11.54 2.61
N LEU A 181 -15.76 11.41 2.22
CA LEU A 181 -15.25 10.29 1.41
C LEU A 181 -15.56 8.91 2.00
N ASN A 182 -15.57 8.79 3.31
CA ASN A 182 -15.71 7.54 4.05
C ASN A 182 -17.04 7.45 4.83
N TYR A 183 -18.07 8.24 4.45
CA TYR A 183 -19.36 8.29 5.15
C TYR A 183 -20.07 6.93 5.25
N ASN A 184 -19.76 6.03 4.32
CA ASN A 184 -20.35 4.69 4.26
C ASN A 184 -19.61 3.64 5.11
N LEU A 185 -18.53 4.01 5.81
CA LEU A 185 -17.72 3.12 6.64
C LEU A 185 -18.07 3.25 8.11
N GLY A 186 -18.23 2.10 8.77
CA GLY A 186 -18.38 2.00 10.23
C GLY A 186 -17.03 1.93 10.97
N PHE A 187 -17.04 1.22 12.12
CA PHE A 187 -15.88 1.07 12.98
C PHE A 187 -15.41 -0.38 13.15
N SER A 188 -15.96 -1.30 12.35
CA SER A 188 -15.42 -2.67 12.29
C SER A 188 -13.95 -2.67 11.84
N GLU A 189 -13.22 -3.74 12.10
CA GLU A 189 -11.83 -3.89 11.66
C GLU A 189 -11.71 -3.70 10.13
N ALA A 190 -12.62 -4.29 9.37
CA ALA A 190 -12.67 -4.16 7.91
C ALA A 190 -12.92 -2.71 7.46
N ASP A 191 -13.87 -2.01 8.10
CA ASP A 191 -14.15 -0.60 7.79
C ASP A 191 -12.98 0.32 8.15
N ARG A 192 -12.29 0.04 9.26
CA ARG A 192 -11.08 0.79 9.64
C ARG A 192 -9.97 0.58 8.63
N HIS A 193 -9.75 -0.65 8.21
CA HIS A 193 -8.77 -0.99 7.17
C HIS A 193 -9.07 -0.23 5.87
N GLU A 194 -10.32 -0.28 5.39
CA GLU A 194 -10.74 0.43 4.17
C GLU A 194 -10.66 1.96 4.34
N ASN A 195 -10.98 2.48 5.53
CA ASN A 195 -10.82 3.90 5.82
C ASN A 195 -9.37 4.36 5.68
N ILE A 196 -8.41 3.59 6.23
CA ILE A 196 -6.98 3.89 6.10
C ILE A 196 -6.52 3.71 4.66
N ARG A 197 -6.98 2.68 3.95
CA ARG A 197 -6.64 2.48 2.54
C ARG A 197 -7.05 3.68 1.68
N ARG A 198 -8.29 4.16 1.81
CA ARG A 198 -8.78 5.34 1.06
C ARG A 198 -8.00 6.59 1.46
N ALA A 199 -7.79 6.82 2.74
CA ALA A 199 -7.03 7.97 3.24
C ALA A 199 -5.59 7.98 2.70
N ALA A 200 -4.93 6.83 2.65
CA ALA A 200 -3.56 6.70 2.13
C ALA A 200 -3.48 6.99 0.63
N GLU A 201 -4.44 6.51 -0.17
CA GLU A 201 -4.51 6.83 -1.60
C GLU A 201 -4.71 8.34 -1.84
N VAL A 202 -5.61 8.97 -1.08
CA VAL A 202 -5.82 10.43 -1.17
C VAL A 202 -4.56 11.18 -0.78
N ALA A 203 -3.90 10.80 0.32
CA ALA A 203 -2.64 11.40 0.74
C ALA A 203 -1.56 11.26 -0.34
N SER A 204 -1.46 10.08 -0.97
CA SER A 204 -0.53 9.82 -2.09
C SER A 204 -0.80 10.72 -3.29
N LEU A 205 -2.06 10.95 -3.66
CA LEU A 205 -2.43 11.84 -4.76
C LEU A 205 -2.01 13.30 -4.49
N PHE A 206 -2.28 13.81 -3.28
CA PHE A 206 -1.84 15.16 -2.89
C PHE A 206 -0.32 15.28 -2.86
N ALA A 207 0.38 14.31 -2.27
CA ALA A 207 1.85 14.30 -2.22
C ALA A 207 2.47 14.31 -3.62
N LYS A 208 1.97 13.48 -4.55
CA LYS A 208 2.37 13.49 -5.97
C LYS A 208 2.07 14.81 -6.67
N SER A 209 1.05 15.53 -6.22
CA SER A 209 0.70 16.87 -6.72
C SER A 209 1.57 17.98 -6.12
N GLY A 210 2.53 17.64 -5.25
CA GLY A 210 3.49 18.57 -4.65
C GLY A 210 3.05 19.15 -3.31
N TYR A 211 2.01 18.58 -2.67
CA TYR A 211 1.60 18.97 -1.32
C TYR A 211 2.37 18.22 -0.25
N LEU A 212 2.65 18.88 0.85
CA LEU A 212 3.00 18.24 2.11
C LEU A 212 1.70 17.89 2.84
N VAL A 213 1.40 16.61 2.96
CA VAL A 213 0.19 16.13 3.59
C VAL A 213 0.44 15.80 5.06
N ILE A 214 -0.38 16.34 5.96
CA ILE A 214 -0.41 15.96 7.38
C ILE A 214 -1.65 15.09 7.59
N ALA A 215 -1.45 13.78 7.70
CA ALA A 215 -2.52 12.80 7.84
C ALA A 215 -2.68 12.39 9.31
N ALA A 216 -3.78 12.78 9.96
CA ALA A 216 -4.04 12.55 11.39
C ALA A 216 -5.07 11.44 11.59
N PHE A 217 -4.59 10.20 11.81
CA PHE A 217 -5.43 9.02 12.01
C PHE A 217 -4.98 8.21 13.23
N ILE A 218 -5.87 7.46 13.84
CA ILE A 218 -5.49 6.53 14.92
C ILE A 218 -4.57 5.45 14.38
N THR A 219 -4.92 4.82 13.27
CA THR A 219 -4.19 3.74 12.58
C THR A 219 -3.65 2.68 13.55
N PRO A 220 -4.54 1.96 14.26
CA PRO A 220 -4.13 1.14 15.40
C PRO A 220 -3.34 -0.11 14.99
N SER A 221 -3.55 -0.62 13.80
CA SER A 221 -2.92 -1.85 13.29
C SER A 221 -1.60 -1.55 12.58
N SER A 222 -0.58 -2.33 12.85
CA SER A 222 0.72 -2.29 12.14
C SER A 222 0.55 -2.58 10.63
N LYS A 223 -0.39 -3.47 10.27
CA LYS A 223 -0.72 -3.76 8.86
C LYS A 223 -1.21 -2.53 8.14
N ASP A 224 -2.06 -1.73 8.78
CA ASP A 224 -2.62 -0.51 8.18
C ASP A 224 -1.58 0.60 8.05
N ARG A 225 -0.63 0.71 8.99
CA ARG A 225 0.51 1.63 8.86
C ARG A 225 1.43 1.24 7.70
N ILE A 226 1.71 -0.05 7.54
CA ILE A 226 2.46 -0.58 6.39
C ILE A 226 1.71 -0.32 5.07
N LEU A 227 0.39 -0.53 5.05
CA LEU A 227 -0.45 -0.23 3.89
C LEU A 227 -0.34 1.25 3.50
N ALA A 228 -0.47 2.17 4.46
CA ALA A 228 -0.37 3.61 4.21
C ALA A 228 1.02 3.98 3.67
N ARG A 229 2.09 3.45 4.25
CA ARG A 229 3.48 3.66 3.76
C ARG A 229 3.65 3.13 2.33
N ASN A 230 3.11 1.97 2.01
CA ASN A 230 3.19 1.36 0.68
C ASN A 230 2.40 2.14 -0.39
N ALA A 231 1.27 2.74 -0.05
CA ALA A 231 0.47 3.56 -0.95
C ALA A 231 1.19 4.87 -1.31
N CYS A 232 1.86 5.49 -0.34
CA CYS A 232 2.55 6.77 -0.51
C CYS A 232 3.98 6.62 -1.08
N LYS A 233 4.61 5.45 -0.89
CA LYS A 233 5.96 5.06 -1.37
C LYS A 233 7.08 6.00 -0.92
N GLU A 234 7.27 7.13 -1.61
CA GLU A 234 8.36 8.09 -1.37
C GLU A 234 7.92 9.20 -0.42
N ASN A 235 8.86 9.73 0.36
CA ASN A 235 8.64 10.86 1.28
C ASN A 235 7.47 10.63 2.26
N PHE A 236 7.33 9.40 2.77
CA PHE A 236 6.37 9.04 3.81
C PHE A 236 7.09 8.90 5.14
N TYR A 237 6.62 9.64 6.14
CA TYR A 237 7.17 9.60 7.49
C TYR A 237 6.06 9.36 8.51
N GLU A 238 6.24 8.32 9.33
CA GLU A 238 5.32 7.96 10.41
C GLU A 238 5.69 8.72 11.68
N VAL A 239 4.75 9.48 12.21
CA VAL A 239 4.90 10.24 13.45
C VAL A 239 3.98 9.65 14.53
N TYR A 240 4.57 9.07 15.56
CA TYR A 240 3.83 8.50 16.68
C TYR A 240 3.67 9.54 17.79
N LEU A 241 2.41 9.84 18.13
CA LEU A 241 2.09 10.65 19.30
C LEU A 241 1.93 9.72 20.51
N SER A 242 2.97 9.68 21.32
CA SER A 242 3.03 8.85 22.51
C SER A 242 2.30 9.51 23.66
N ALA A 243 1.26 8.85 24.14
CA ALA A 243 0.57 9.17 25.39
C ALA A 243 -0.05 7.89 25.92
N SER A 244 -0.03 7.72 27.24
CA SER A 244 -0.66 6.57 27.91
C SER A 244 -2.18 6.60 27.72
N LEU A 245 -2.79 5.42 27.84
CA LEU A 245 -4.26 5.31 27.78
C LEU A 245 -4.92 6.18 28.86
N GLU A 246 -4.37 6.16 30.08
CA GLU A 246 -4.83 6.93 31.21
C GLU A 246 -4.79 8.44 30.91
N LYS A 247 -3.72 8.90 30.27
CA LYS A 247 -3.60 10.31 29.89
C LYS A 247 -4.62 10.69 28.82
N CYS A 248 -4.80 9.84 27.82
CA CYS A 248 -5.79 10.05 26.75
C CYS A 248 -7.22 10.06 27.33
N GLU A 249 -7.52 9.12 28.19
CA GLU A 249 -8.82 9.01 28.87
C GLU A 249 -9.08 10.21 29.78
N SER A 250 -8.07 10.72 30.49
CA SER A 250 -8.22 11.93 31.35
C SER A 250 -8.49 13.19 30.51
N ARG A 251 -8.02 13.24 29.26
CA ARG A 251 -8.28 14.38 28.36
C ARG A 251 -9.67 14.33 27.75
N ASP A 252 -10.08 13.20 27.25
CA ASP A 252 -11.34 12.86 26.57
C ASP A 252 -12.21 14.02 26.05
N PRO A 253 -11.70 14.90 25.18
CA PRO A 253 -12.37 16.15 24.81
C PRO A 253 -13.73 15.96 24.13
N LYS A 254 -13.98 14.75 23.62
CA LYS A 254 -15.23 14.39 22.90
C LYS A 254 -16.13 13.46 23.74
N GLY A 255 -15.73 13.07 24.95
CA GLY A 255 -16.45 12.11 25.78
C GLY A 255 -16.51 10.69 25.23
N LEU A 256 -15.62 10.34 24.29
CA LEU A 256 -15.64 9.05 23.63
C LEU A 256 -15.18 7.91 24.55
N TYR A 257 -14.19 8.13 25.40
CA TYR A 257 -13.75 7.16 26.39
C TYR A 257 -14.86 6.89 27.41
N LYS A 258 -15.52 7.94 27.87
CA LYS A 258 -16.67 7.81 28.78
C LYS A 258 -17.77 6.94 28.19
N LYS A 259 -18.11 7.16 26.92
CA LYS A 259 -19.10 6.36 26.17
C LYS A 259 -18.65 4.91 25.98
N ALA A 260 -17.37 4.70 25.63
CA ALA A 260 -16.82 3.36 25.47
C ALA A 260 -16.84 2.57 26.78
N ARG A 261 -16.44 3.19 27.89
CA ARG A 261 -16.52 2.57 29.22
C ARG A 261 -17.96 2.27 29.68
N ALA A 262 -18.93 3.07 29.24
CA ALA A 262 -20.37 2.81 29.46
C ALA A 262 -20.95 1.73 28.51
N GLY A 263 -20.17 1.19 27.56
CA GLY A 263 -20.61 0.20 26.60
C GLY A 263 -21.47 0.76 25.46
N GLU A 264 -21.56 2.10 25.35
CA GLU A 264 -22.30 2.78 24.29
C GLU A 264 -21.56 2.74 22.94
N ILE A 265 -20.22 2.66 22.96
CA ILE A 265 -19.37 2.50 21.80
C ILE A 265 -18.64 1.17 21.91
N LYS A 266 -18.79 0.32 20.90
CA LYS A 266 -18.07 -0.97 20.78
C LYS A 266 -16.83 -0.81 19.92
N ASP A 267 -15.89 -1.75 20.07
CA ASP A 267 -14.65 -1.80 19.29
C ASP A 267 -13.80 -0.51 19.41
N PHE A 268 -13.84 0.16 20.57
CA PHE A 268 -13.11 1.40 20.78
C PHE A 268 -11.63 1.14 21.03
N THR A 269 -10.76 1.74 20.20
CA THR A 269 -9.30 1.54 20.28
C THR A 269 -8.74 2.00 21.62
N GLY A 270 -8.06 1.11 22.32
CA GLY A 270 -7.50 1.32 23.66
C GLY A 270 -8.38 0.82 24.79
N ILE A 271 -9.67 0.49 24.55
CA ILE A 271 -10.57 -0.07 25.58
C ILE A 271 -10.86 -1.54 25.26
N ASP A 272 -11.61 -1.83 24.22
CA ASP A 272 -12.02 -3.16 23.78
C ASP A 272 -11.41 -3.56 22.43
N SER A 273 -10.66 -2.67 21.80
CA SER A 273 -9.88 -2.92 20.60
C SER A 273 -8.42 -2.50 20.81
N LEU A 274 -7.49 -3.35 20.34
CA LEU A 274 -6.06 -3.16 20.55
C LEU A 274 -5.52 -1.96 19.76
N TYR A 275 -4.58 -1.23 20.35
CA TYR A 275 -3.67 -0.32 19.68
C TYR A 275 -2.26 -0.91 19.69
N GLU A 276 -1.75 -1.29 18.51
CA GLU A 276 -0.37 -1.75 18.35
C GLU A 276 0.57 -0.55 18.27
N GLN A 277 1.32 -0.30 19.32
CA GLN A 277 2.31 0.79 19.32
C GLN A 277 3.34 0.61 18.22
N PRO A 278 3.71 1.67 17.47
CA PRO A 278 4.77 1.58 16.50
C PRO A 278 6.13 1.31 17.14
N ASN A 279 6.86 0.33 16.60
CA ASN A 279 8.22 0.02 17.07
C ASN A 279 9.30 0.85 16.35
N ASN A 280 9.02 1.33 15.13
CA ASN A 280 9.99 1.98 14.24
C ASN A 280 9.35 3.18 13.53
N SER A 281 8.69 4.08 14.27
CA SER A 281 8.22 5.35 13.71
C SER A 281 9.40 6.29 13.41
N ASP A 282 9.24 7.11 12.39
CA ASP A 282 10.29 8.04 11.96
C ASP A 282 10.47 9.20 12.98
N LEU A 283 9.42 9.53 13.74
CA LEU A 283 9.42 10.47 14.86
C LEU A 283 8.48 10.01 15.97
N ILE A 284 8.91 10.17 17.21
CA ILE A 284 8.06 10.02 18.40
C ILE A 284 7.91 11.39 19.06
N VAL A 285 6.66 11.81 19.28
CA VAL A 285 6.33 13.02 20.03
C VAL A 285 5.66 12.62 21.33
N ASP A 286 6.33 12.83 22.46
CA ASP A 286 5.80 12.54 23.79
C ASP A 286 4.80 13.62 24.23
N THR A 287 3.56 13.46 23.80
CA THR A 287 2.48 14.39 24.16
C THR A 287 1.94 14.19 25.56
N GLU A 288 2.43 13.21 26.31
CA GLU A 288 2.12 13.05 27.71
C GLU A 288 2.84 14.08 28.58
N ASN A 289 4.13 14.26 28.34
CA ASN A 289 5.03 15.08 29.13
C ASN A 289 5.31 16.45 28.49
N LEU A 290 5.20 16.58 27.19
CA LEU A 290 5.43 17.83 26.45
C LEU A 290 4.14 18.66 26.35
N ASN A 291 4.27 19.96 26.45
CA ASN A 291 3.17 20.87 26.11
C ASN A 291 3.01 21.00 24.60
N GLU A 292 1.92 21.66 24.17
CA GLU A 292 1.59 21.78 22.75
C GLU A 292 2.65 22.54 21.93
N ASN A 293 3.31 23.55 22.50
CA ASN A 293 4.32 24.34 21.78
C ASN A 293 5.62 23.56 21.64
N GLU A 294 6.02 22.81 22.65
CA GLU A 294 7.17 21.91 22.59
C GLU A 294 6.95 20.81 21.56
N SER A 295 5.78 20.16 21.59
CA SER A 295 5.39 19.15 20.61
C SER A 295 5.39 19.71 19.19
N LEU A 296 4.86 20.91 19.01
CA LEU A 296 4.85 21.61 17.72
C LEU A 296 6.26 21.89 17.22
N LYS A 297 7.14 22.39 18.10
CA LYS A 297 8.53 22.66 17.73
C LYS A 297 9.23 21.41 17.21
N ILE A 298 9.14 20.29 17.93
CA ILE A 298 9.74 19.00 17.53
C ILE A 298 9.21 18.57 16.16
N MET A 299 7.90 18.70 15.94
CA MET A 299 7.26 18.37 14.67
C MET A 299 7.77 19.25 13.52
N LEU A 300 7.87 20.56 13.75
CA LEU A 300 8.32 21.51 12.72
C LEU A 300 9.82 21.36 12.40
N ASP A 301 10.65 21.09 13.41
CA ASP A 301 12.07 20.83 13.22
C ASP A 301 12.27 19.56 12.37
N PHE A 302 11.52 18.49 12.67
CA PHE A 302 11.52 17.26 11.87
C PHE A 302 11.06 17.50 10.42
N VAL A 303 9.96 18.23 10.22
CA VAL A 303 9.47 18.56 8.87
C VAL A 303 10.51 19.38 8.10
N SER A 304 11.17 20.33 8.74
CA SER A 304 12.19 21.17 8.10
C SER A 304 13.42 20.36 7.67
N ASP A 305 13.77 19.29 8.42
CA ASP A 305 14.85 18.36 8.06
C ASP A 305 14.47 17.49 6.84
N LYS A 306 13.22 16.97 6.82
CA LYS A 306 12.77 16.05 5.77
C LYS A 306 12.30 16.75 4.50
N PHE A 307 11.82 17.95 4.62
CA PHE A 307 11.26 18.78 3.53
C PHE A 307 11.89 20.19 3.55
N PRO A 308 13.17 20.32 3.20
CA PRO A 308 13.79 21.63 3.17
C PRO A 308 13.11 22.54 2.12
N ILE A 309 12.85 23.80 2.50
CA ILE A 309 12.42 24.84 1.57
C ILE A 309 13.66 25.46 0.91
N HIS A 310 13.66 25.48 -0.39
CA HIS A 310 14.63 26.21 -1.19
C HIS A 310 13.99 27.52 -1.67
N ASN A 311 14.48 28.66 -1.20
CA ASN A 311 14.07 29.95 -1.74
C ASN A 311 14.45 29.97 -3.22
N LEU A 312 13.47 30.10 -4.09
CA LEU A 312 13.60 30.18 -5.53
C LEU A 312 14.11 31.54 -5.97
#